data_ead187921b74ac8738e14effbc8fecac
#
_entry.id   ead187921b74ac8738e14effbc8fecac
#
_cell.length_a   1.000
_cell.length_b   1.000
_cell.length_c   1.000
_cell.angle_alpha   90.00
_cell.angle_beta   90.00
_cell.angle_gamma   90.00
#
_symmetry.space_group_name_H-M   'P 1'
#
loop_
_entity.id
_entity.type
_entity.pdbx_description
1 polymer ?
#
loop_
_entity_poly.entity_id
_entity_poly.type
_entity_poly.pdbx_seq_one_letter_code
_entity_poly.pdbx_strand_id
1 'polypeptide(L)'
;MTLIMEHAITLNDMPELFFTKLFSTMYIGMAPLTAMAAIISEEKEKNTLRVLMMANVKPWQYLAGTGSYVFLICMAGAGVMTSGLPLTAIPFYMLIMAAGFLLSILTGACVGIFAENQMAATSLTMPVMMILSFLPMLSMFNDSIRKVARIFYTQQLKLCLDHIPAASLAFSVFREALAIILINAIIITGVYVVIYKRKGLE
;
A
#
# COMPACT_ATOMS: atom_id res chain seq x y z
N MET A 1 -1.28 43.56 -0.05
CA MET A 1 -1.26 42.65 1.12
C MET A 1 -2.61 41.96 1.35
N THR A 2 -3.60 42.18 0.52
CA THR A 2 -4.97 41.61 0.62
C THR A 2 -5.21 40.39 -0.26
N LEU A 3 -4.31 40.06 -1.20
CA LEU A 3 -4.47 38.95 -2.15
C LEU A 3 -3.97 37.56 -1.62
N ILE A 4 -3.32 37.53 -0.46
CA ILE A 4 -2.80 36.26 0.12
C ILE A 4 -3.80 35.62 1.11
N MET A 5 -4.81 36.35 1.55
CA MET A 5 -5.80 35.88 2.52
C MET A 5 -7.01 35.19 1.91
N GLU A 6 -7.16 35.21 0.59
CA GLU A 6 -8.33 34.65 -0.10
C GLU A 6 -8.21 33.14 -0.41
N HIS A 7 -7.05 32.51 -0.11
CA HIS A 7 -6.83 31.08 -0.30
C HIS A 7 -6.48 30.33 1.01
N ALA A 8 -6.82 30.90 2.14
CA ALA A 8 -6.86 30.10 3.36
C ALA A 8 -8.08 29.16 3.26
N ILE A 9 -7.87 27.94 2.77
CA ILE A 9 -8.85 26.86 2.87
C ILE A 9 -9.18 26.75 4.35
N THR A 10 -10.36 27.21 4.74
CA THR A 10 -10.82 27.04 6.11
C THR A 10 -11.08 25.56 6.33
N LEU A 11 -10.80 25.04 7.53
CA LEU A 11 -11.07 23.63 7.86
C LEU A 11 -12.54 23.25 7.60
N ASN A 12 -13.43 24.24 7.55
CA ASN A 12 -14.86 24.08 7.28
C ASN A 12 -15.18 23.84 5.79
N ASP A 13 -14.25 24.15 4.87
CA ASP A 13 -14.42 23.98 3.42
C ASP A 13 -13.85 22.63 2.93
N MET A 14 -13.24 21.84 3.84
CA MET A 14 -12.71 20.53 3.47
C MET A 14 -13.86 19.51 3.33
N PRO A 15 -13.83 18.68 2.26
CA PRO A 15 -14.80 17.61 2.09
C PRO A 15 -14.86 16.74 3.35
N GLU A 16 -16.06 16.33 3.74
CA GLU A 16 -16.24 15.34 4.81
C GLU A 16 -15.34 14.12 4.54
N LEU A 17 -14.69 13.62 5.57
CA LEU A 17 -13.79 12.47 5.50
C LEU A 17 -12.47 12.71 4.73
N PHE A 18 -12.10 13.96 4.41
CA PHE A 18 -10.84 14.25 3.71
C PHE A 18 -9.63 13.63 4.43
N PHE A 19 -9.51 13.88 5.73
CA PHE A 19 -8.40 13.35 6.52
C PHE A 19 -8.43 11.82 6.59
N THR A 20 -9.60 11.22 6.76
CA THR A 20 -9.74 9.76 6.79
C THR A 20 -9.24 9.13 5.48
N LYS A 21 -9.63 9.68 4.34
CA LYS A 21 -9.20 9.20 3.00
C LYS A 21 -7.69 9.39 2.80
N LEU A 22 -7.16 10.56 3.21
CA LEU A 22 -5.75 10.89 3.09
C LEU A 22 -4.90 9.92 3.94
N PHE A 23 -5.21 9.80 5.23
CA PHE A 23 -4.48 8.91 6.14
C PHE A 23 -4.62 7.44 5.76
N SER A 24 -5.79 7.01 5.28
CA SER A 24 -5.97 5.65 4.78
C SER A 24 -5.08 5.34 3.59
N THR A 25 -4.95 6.29 2.65
CA THR A 25 -4.05 6.12 1.49
C THR A 25 -2.58 6.05 1.92
N MET A 26 -2.16 6.90 2.85
CA MET A 26 -0.81 6.85 3.41
C MET A 26 -0.58 5.54 4.17
N TYR A 27 -1.55 5.09 4.93
CA TYR A 27 -1.47 3.84 5.70
C TYR A 27 -1.29 2.62 4.79
N ILE A 28 -1.99 2.56 3.65
CA ILE A 28 -1.80 1.51 2.64
C ILE A 28 -0.34 1.46 2.16
N GLY A 29 0.27 2.60 1.88
CA GLY A 29 1.64 2.66 1.34
C GLY A 29 2.74 2.46 2.39
N MET A 30 2.45 2.66 3.68
CA MET A 30 3.46 2.65 4.75
C MET A 30 3.45 1.37 5.56
N ALA A 31 2.36 1.06 6.25
CA ALA A 31 2.33 0.06 7.30
C ALA A 31 2.61 -1.37 6.80
N PRO A 32 1.88 -1.92 5.83
CA PRO A 32 2.12 -3.31 5.41
C PRO A 32 3.44 -3.49 4.68
N LEU A 33 3.90 -2.46 3.96
CA LEU A 33 5.17 -2.49 3.24
C LEU A 33 6.35 -2.54 4.21
N THR A 34 6.38 -1.65 5.21
CA THR A 34 7.46 -1.60 6.20
C THR A 34 7.47 -2.82 7.09
N ALA A 35 6.30 -3.28 7.55
CA ALA A 35 6.19 -4.46 8.39
C ALA A 35 6.70 -5.72 7.66
N MET A 36 6.26 -5.93 6.42
CA MET A 36 6.68 -7.11 5.65
C MET A 36 8.17 -7.09 5.31
N ALA A 37 8.71 -5.93 4.92
CA ALA A 37 10.13 -5.78 4.64
C ALA A 37 10.99 -6.05 5.90
N ALA A 38 10.58 -5.53 7.06
CA ALA A 38 11.27 -5.75 8.32
C ALA A 38 11.28 -7.22 8.74
N ILE A 39 10.14 -7.92 8.66
CA ILE A 39 10.04 -9.33 9.05
C ILE A 39 10.96 -10.20 8.16
N ILE A 40 10.88 -10.04 6.83
CA ILE A 40 11.69 -10.85 5.92
C ILE A 40 13.19 -10.60 6.11
N SER A 41 13.59 -9.35 6.28
CA SER A 41 15.01 -9.02 6.49
C SER A 41 15.53 -9.52 7.85
N GLU A 42 14.70 -9.51 8.89
CA GLU A 42 15.03 -10.08 10.19
C GLU A 42 15.18 -11.59 10.12
N GLU A 43 14.28 -12.30 9.44
CA GLU A 43 14.38 -13.74 9.25
C GLU A 43 15.60 -14.13 8.40
N LYS A 44 15.98 -13.29 7.42
CA LYS A 44 17.18 -13.47 6.63
C LYS A 44 18.43 -13.28 7.48
N GLU A 45 18.50 -12.22 8.28
CA GLU A 45 19.62 -11.92 9.20
C GLU A 45 19.82 -13.04 10.22
N LYS A 46 18.74 -13.61 10.74
CA LYS A 46 18.77 -14.75 11.68
C LYS A 46 18.97 -16.11 11.01
N ASN A 47 19.15 -16.17 9.68
CA ASN A 47 19.22 -17.39 8.88
C ASN A 47 17.98 -18.29 8.96
N THR A 48 16.88 -17.84 9.54
CA THR A 48 15.63 -18.60 9.66
C THR A 48 15.02 -18.86 8.28
N LEU A 49 15.09 -17.89 7.38
CA LEU A 49 14.62 -18.03 6.00
C LEU A 49 15.33 -19.17 5.27
N ARG A 50 16.66 -19.33 5.48
CA ARG A 50 17.45 -20.41 4.89
C ARG A 50 17.05 -21.79 5.42
N VAL A 51 16.74 -21.89 6.70
CA VAL A 51 16.24 -23.13 7.31
C VAL A 51 14.89 -23.53 6.73
N LEU A 52 13.97 -22.56 6.55
CA LEU A 52 12.67 -22.79 5.92
C LEU A 52 12.80 -23.27 4.47
N MET A 53 13.76 -22.73 3.72
CA MET A 53 14.04 -23.17 2.35
C MET A 53 14.62 -24.60 2.31
N MET A 54 15.51 -24.95 3.24
CA MET A 54 16.02 -26.32 3.37
C MET A 54 14.91 -27.33 3.75
N ALA A 55 13.89 -26.88 4.47
CA ALA A 55 12.69 -27.65 4.77
C ALA A 55 11.70 -27.74 3.59
N ASN A 56 12.10 -27.31 2.39
CA ASN A 56 11.30 -27.32 1.15
C ASN A 56 10.00 -26.51 1.21
N VAL A 57 9.98 -25.44 2.03
CA VAL A 57 8.84 -24.51 2.07
C VAL A 57 8.83 -23.69 0.79
N LYS A 58 7.71 -23.71 0.08
CA LYS A 58 7.56 -22.97 -1.18
C LYS A 58 7.44 -21.44 -0.92
N PRO A 59 7.95 -20.58 -1.83
CA PRO A 59 7.90 -19.12 -1.68
C PRO A 59 6.51 -18.57 -1.36
N TRP A 60 5.49 -19.15 -1.98
CA TRP A 60 4.10 -18.69 -1.78
C TRP A 60 3.54 -19.11 -0.42
N GLN A 61 3.97 -20.28 0.13
CA GLN A 61 3.55 -20.73 1.46
C GLN A 61 4.11 -19.80 2.55
N TYR A 62 5.39 -19.46 2.42
CA TYR A 62 6.03 -18.49 3.29
C TYR A 62 5.34 -17.12 3.22
N LEU A 63 5.14 -16.60 1.99
CA LEU A 63 4.48 -15.32 1.78
C LEU A 63 3.03 -15.33 2.31
N ALA A 64 2.29 -16.42 2.11
CA ALA A 64 0.93 -16.55 2.63
C ALA A 64 0.90 -16.58 4.16
N GLY A 65 1.83 -17.26 4.80
CA GLY A 65 1.90 -17.34 6.26
C GLY A 65 2.24 -15.99 6.89
N THR A 66 3.41 -15.45 6.56
CA THR A 66 3.89 -14.16 7.10
C THR A 66 3.02 -12.99 6.64
N GLY A 67 2.62 -13.01 5.34
CA GLY A 67 1.75 -11.99 4.77
C GLY A 67 0.37 -11.94 5.40
N SER A 68 -0.23 -13.09 5.75
CA SER A 68 -1.54 -13.11 6.42
C SER A 68 -1.47 -12.50 7.82
N TYR A 69 -0.39 -12.71 8.56
CA TYR A 69 -0.17 -12.07 9.84
C TYR A 69 -0.13 -10.54 9.73
N VAL A 70 0.70 -10.02 8.81
CA VAL A 70 0.79 -8.58 8.55
C VAL A 70 -0.55 -8.03 8.07
N PHE A 71 -1.23 -8.76 7.18
CA PHE A 71 -2.55 -8.39 6.66
C PHE A 71 -3.58 -8.22 7.77
N LEU A 72 -3.69 -9.17 8.69
CA LEU A 72 -4.66 -9.13 9.79
C LEU A 72 -4.40 -7.95 10.73
N ILE A 73 -3.15 -7.67 11.07
CA ILE A 73 -2.79 -6.51 11.91
C ILE A 73 -3.15 -5.21 11.20
N CYS A 74 -2.81 -5.09 9.92
CA CYS A 74 -3.15 -3.89 9.14
C CYS A 74 -4.66 -3.71 8.96
N MET A 75 -5.42 -4.81 8.79
CA MET A 75 -6.88 -4.76 8.73
C MET A 75 -7.50 -4.32 10.06
N ALA A 76 -6.95 -4.76 11.19
CA ALA A 76 -7.38 -4.28 12.50
C ALA A 76 -7.16 -2.75 12.64
N GLY A 77 -6.00 -2.25 12.21
CA GLY A 77 -5.73 -0.80 12.17
C GLY A 77 -6.66 -0.04 11.24
N ALA A 78 -6.97 -0.60 10.05
CA ALA A 78 -7.95 -0.01 9.15
C ALA A 78 -9.36 0.03 9.78
N GLY A 79 -9.72 -0.99 10.58
CA GLY A 79 -10.96 -1.04 11.33
C GLY A 79 -11.13 0.15 12.29
N VAL A 80 -10.06 0.57 12.94
CA VAL A 80 -10.09 1.77 13.81
C VAL A 80 -10.40 3.04 12.99
N MET A 81 -9.89 3.14 11.76
CA MET A 81 -10.12 4.30 10.90
C MET A 81 -11.57 4.38 10.36
N THR A 82 -12.36 3.32 10.50
CA THR A 82 -13.77 3.34 10.06
C THR A 82 -14.69 4.11 10.98
N SER A 83 -14.22 4.52 12.17
CA SER A 83 -15.05 5.17 13.21
C SER A 83 -15.76 6.46 12.75
N GLY A 84 -15.23 7.13 11.71
CA GLY A 84 -15.83 8.31 11.09
C GLY A 84 -16.65 8.04 9.84
N LEU A 85 -16.77 6.78 9.38
CA LEU A 85 -17.45 6.42 8.14
C LEU A 85 -18.90 6.00 8.38
N PRO A 86 -19.83 6.29 7.45
CA PRO A 86 -21.19 5.75 7.52
C PRO A 86 -21.15 4.22 7.37
N LEU A 87 -22.00 3.53 8.12
CA LEU A 87 -22.04 2.05 8.16
C LEU A 87 -22.15 1.40 6.78
N THR A 88 -22.85 2.05 5.86
CA THR A 88 -23.04 1.57 4.47
C THR A 88 -21.74 1.61 3.65
N ALA A 89 -20.80 2.47 3.98
CA ALA A 89 -19.53 2.63 3.28
C ALA A 89 -18.43 1.69 3.81
N ILE A 90 -18.57 1.18 5.03
CA ILE A 90 -17.55 0.36 5.70
C ILE A 90 -17.14 -0.87 4.87
N PRO A 91 -18.05 -1.69 4.33
CA PRO A 91 -17.65 -2.89 3.59
C PRO A 91 -16.81 -2.56 2.35
N PHE A 92 -17.18 -1.50 1.63
CA PHE A 92 -16.46 -1.06 0.45
C PHE A 92 -15.09 -0.47 0.80
N TYR A 93 -15.01 0.32 1.86
CA TYR A 93 -13.76 0.84 2.41
C TYR A 93 -12.82 -0.31 2.78
N MET A 94 -13.30 -1.30 3.53
CA MET A 94 -12.49 -2.46 3.94
C MET A 94 -11.99 -3.27 2.74
N LEU A 95 -12.78 -3.41 1.69
CA LEU A 95 -12.38 -4.10 0.47
C LEU A 95 -11.24 -3.35 -0.25
N ILE A 96 -11.32 -2.03 -0.34
CA ILE A 96 -10.25 -1.20 -0.91
C ILE A 96 -8.96 -1.31 -0.08
N MET A 97 -9.07 -1.22 1.26
CA MET A 97 -7.94 -1.37 2.16
C MET A 97 -7.30 -2.75 2.03
N ALA A 98 -8.10 -3.82 1.97
CA ALA A 98 -7.61 -5.17 1.78
C ALA A 98 -6.82 -5.33 0.49
N ALA A 99 -7.33 -4.84 -0.64
CA ALA A 99 -6.63 -4.86 -1.92
C ALA A 99 -5.29 -4.09 -1.85
N GLY A 100 -5.30 -2.93 -1.21
CA GLY A 100 -4.09 -2.12 -1.02
C GLY A 100 -3.04 -2.82 -0.15
N PHE A 101 -3.46 -3.43 0.95
CA PHE A 101 -2.54 -4.14 1.84
C PHE A 101 -1.89 -5.35 1.17
N LEU A 102 -2.63 -6.13 0.38
CA LEU A 102 -2.06 -7.24 -0.37
C LEU A 102 -0.94 -6.80 -1.32
N LEU A 103 -1.13 -5.70 -2.05
CA LEU A 103 -0.11 -5.17 -2.94
C LEU A 103 1.09 -4.59 -2.19
N SER A 104 0.84 -3.90 -1.07
CA SER A 104 1.91 -3.33 -0.25
C SER A 104 2.72 -4.42 0.46
N ILE A 105 2.10 -5.52 0.91
CA ILE A 105 2.77 -6.70 1.45
C ILE A 105 3.70 -7.32 0.39
N LEU A 106 3.22 -7.51 -0.83
CA LEU A 106 4.04 -8.03 -1.94
C LEU A 106 5.23 -7.11 -2.26
N THR A 107 4.99 -5.80 -2.27
CA THR A 107 6.07 -4.81 -2.48
C THR A 107 7.08 -4.84 -1.35
N GLY A 108 6.62 -4.90 -0.10
CA GLY A 108 7.47 -5.03 1.08
C GLY A 108 8.28 -6.33 1.08
N ALA A 109 7.68 -7.43 0.62
CA ALA A 109 8.37 -8.70 0.47
C ALA A 109 9.51 -8.61 -0.56
N CYS A 110 9.29 -7.94 -1.69
CA CYS A 110 10.36 -7.69 -2.67
C CYS A 110 11.52 -6.92 -2.04
N VAL A 111 11.23 -5.84 -1.31
CA VAL A 111 12.26 -5.02 -0.65
C VAL A 111 13.00 -5.83 0.42
N GLY A 112 12.29 -6.57 1.26
CA GLY A 112 12.87 -7.39 2.32
C GLY A 112 13.85 -8.46 1.82
N ILE A 113 13.54 -9.11 0.70
CA ILE A 113 14.44 -10.11 0.09
C ILE A 113 15.72 -9.45 -0.46
N PHE A 114 15.62 -8.22 -1.00
CA PHE A 114 16.80 -7.49 -1.47
C PHE A 114 17.73 -7.06 -0.35
N ALA A 115 17.20 -6.78 0.82
CA ALA A 115 17.98 -6.36 1.96
C ALA A 115 18.82 -7.49 2.54
N GLU A 116 20.04 -7.17 2.98
CA GLU A 116 20.94 -8.13 3.63
C GLU A 116 20.68 -8.23 5.13
N ASN A 117 20.20 -7.15 5.72
CA ASN A 117 19.88 -7.06 7.14
C ASN A 117 18.74 -6.06 7.37
N GLN A 118 18.24 -5.97 8.60
CA GLN A 118 17.11 -5.14 8.96
C GLN A 118 17.41 -3.63 8.74
N MET A 119 18.65 -3.18 8.96
CA MET A 119 19.03 -1.79 8.75
C MET A 119 19.02 -1.43 7.25
N ALA A 120 19.53 -2.32 6.40
CA ALA A 120 19.47 -2.17 4.94
C ALA A 120 18.02 -2.18 4.43
N ALA A 121 17.16 -3.05 5.01
CA ALA A 121 15.75 -3.08 4.66
C ALA A 121 15.05 -1.76 4.94
N THR A 122 15.30 -1.16 6.10
CA THR A 122 14.73 0.14 6.47
C THR A 122 15.17 1.22 5.49
N SER A 123 16.45 1.26 5.14
CA SER A 123 17.02 2.23 4.19
C SER A 123 16.43 2.09 2.79
N LEU A 124 16.22 0.86 2.32
CA LEU A 124 15.60 0.59 1.02
C LEU A 124 14.08 0.83 1.02
N THR A 125 13.44 0.59 2.14
CA THR A 125 11.98 0.76 2.29
C THR A 125 11.58 2.24 2.28
N MET A 126 12.40 3.13 2.85
CA MET A 126 12.09 4.56 2.96
C MET A 126 11.73 5.22 1.62
N PRO A 127 12.57 5.16 0.56
CA PRO A 127 12.24 5.81 -0.71
C PRO A 127 10.99 5.18 -1.38
N VAL A 128 10.82 3.87 -1.28
CA VAL A 128 9.65 3.17 -1.83
C VAL A 128 8.38 3.60 -1.10
N MET A 129 8.43 3.64 0.23
CA MET A 129 7.35 4.10 1.09
C MET A 129 6.99 5.57 0.78
N MET A 130 7.98 6.45 0.64
CA MET A 130 7.74 7.85 0.29
C MET A 130 7.01 7.98 -1.04
N ILE A 131 7.44 7.26 -2.07
CA ILE A 131 6.77 7.28 -3.38
C ILE A 131 5.33 6.79 -3.24
N LEU A 132 5.11 5.62 -2.64
CA LEU A 132 3.79 5.02 -2.57
C LEU A 132 2.80 5.80 -1.69
N SER A 133 3.27 6.44 -0.62
CA SER A 133 2.41 7.15 0.31
C SER A 133 2.20 8.61 -0.05
N PHE A 134 3.26 9.33 -0.46
CA PHE A 134 3.16 10.77 -0.72
C PHE A 134 2.79 11.11 -2.16
N LEU A 135 3.08 10.24 -3.13
CA LEU A 135 2.75 10.50 -4.53
C LEU A 135 1.24 10.74 -4.75
N PRO A 136 0.33 9.94 -4.16
CA PRO A 136 -1.11 10.22 -4.23
C PRO A 136 -1.51 11.56 -3.60
N MET A 137 -0.84 11.99 -2.54
CA MET A 137 -1.06 13.29 -1.91
C MET A 137 -0.59 14.42 -2.81
N LEU A 138 0.65 14.34 -3.32
CA LEU A 138 1.23 15.36 -4.20
C LEU A 138 0.46 15.49 -5.53
N SER A 139 -0.16 14.43 -5.99
CA SER A 139 -1.00 14.43 -7.20
C SER A 139 -2.23 15.34 -7.08
N MET A 140 -2.61 15.75 -5.86
CA MET A 140 -3.71 16.71 -5.64
C MET A 140 -3.31 18.14 -5.99
N PHE A 141 -2.02 18.45 -5.88
CA PHE A 141 -1.50 19.83 -6.05
C PHE A 141 -0.85 20.06 -7.42
N ASN A 142 -0.52 19.00 -8.16
CA ASN A 142 0.22 19.13 -9.42
C ASN A 142 -0.26 18.13 -10.48
N ASP A 143 -0.73 18.63 -11.62
CA ASP A 143 -1.22 17.84 -12.74
C ASP A 143 -0.16 16.97 -13.40
N SER A 144 1.10 17.42 -13.42
CA SER A 144 2.22 16.62 -13.97
C SER A 144 2.50 15.40 -13.08
N ILE A 145 2.47 15.58 -11.77
CA ILE A 145 2.62 14.49 -10.80
C ILE A 145 1.44 13.53 -10.90
N ARG A 146 0.22 14.04 -11.11
CA ARG A 146 -0.99 13.23 -11.26
C ARG A 146 -0.90 12.27 -12.44
N LYS A 147 -0.29 12.66 -13.56
CA LYS A 147 -0.08 11.77 -14.71
C LYS A 147 0.83 10.59 -14.37
N VAL A 148 1.91 10.85 -13.64
CA VAL A 148 2.84 9.80 -13.19
C VAL A 148 2.19 8.93 -12.10
N ALA A 149 1.50 9.54 -11.16
CA ALA A 149 0.84 8.85 -10.05
C ALA A 149 -0.19 7.81 -10.53
N ARG A 150 -0.86 8.03 -11.67
CA ARG A 150 -1.86 7.10 -12.23
C ARG A 150 -1.35 5.68 -12.46
N ILE A 151 -0.05 5.50 -12.63
CA ILE A 151 0.57 4.18 -12.85
C ILE A 151 0.59 3.37 -11.55
N PHE A 152 0.64 4.04 -10.40
CA PHE A 152 0.77 3.39 -9.10
C PHE A 152 -0.58 2.95 -8.53
N TYR A 153 -0.61 1.75 -7.96
CA TYR A 153 -1.83 1.20 -7.35
C TYR A 153 -2.37 2.06 -6.20
N THR A 154 -1.50 2.73 -5.44
CA THR A 154 -1.92 3.60 -4.33
C THR A 154 -2.75 4.79 -4.80
N GLN A 155 -2.44 5.36 -5.97
CA GLN A 155 -3.25 6.42 -6.58
C GLN A 155 -4.60 5.90 -7.02
N GLN A 156 -4.67 4.70 -7.58
CA GLN A 156 -5.94 4.10 -8.01
C GLN A 156 -6.84 3.79 -6.83
N LEU A 157 -6.26 3.28 -5.74
CA LEU A 157 -6.99 3.05 -4.49
C LEU A 157 -7.48 4.36 -3.86
N LYS A 158 -6.67 5.43 -3.91
CA LYS A 158 -7.10 6.76 -3.49
C LYS A 158 -8.30 7.24 -4.30
N LEU A 159 -8.28 7.11 -5.62
CA LEU A 159 -9.41 7.48 -6.47
C LEU A 159 -10.67 6.68 -6.09
N CYS A 160 -10.55 5.39 -5.76
CA CYS A 160 -11.66 4.58 -5.25
C CYS A 160 -12.16 5.08 -3.89
N LEU A 161 -11.26 5.47 -2.98
CA LEU A 161 -11.60 6.05 -1.67
C LEU A 161 -12.30 7.40 -1.79
N ASP A 162 -11.89 8.23 -2.75
CA ASP A 162 -12.47 9.56 -2.98
C ASP A 162 -13.96 9.48 -3.39
N HIS A 163 -14.40 8.37 -4.01
CA HIS A 163 -15.79 8.13 -4.40
C HIS A 163 -16.68 7.60 -3.26
N ILE A 164 -16.14 7.39 -2.05
CA ILE A 164 -16.94 7.13 -0.85
C ILE A 164 -17.37 8.50 -0.25
N PRO A 165 -18.64 8.81 0.00
CA PRO A 165 -19.83 7.96 0.13
C PRO A 165 -20.78 7.97 -1.09
N ALA A 166 -20.39 8.54 -2.22
CA ALA A 166 -21.28 8.60 -3.38
C ALA A 166 -21.57 7.18 -3.91
N ALA A 167 -22.80 6.73 -3.77
CA ALA A 167 -23.29 5.44 -4.25
C ALA A 167 -23.26 5.27 -5.80
N SER A 168 -22.86 6.30 -6.52
CA SER A 168 -22.65 6.30 -7.96
C SER A 168 -21.16 6.10 -8.28
N LEU A 169 -20.65 4.90 -8.06
CA LEU A 169 -19.43 4.48 -8.72
C LEU A 169 -19.67 4.55 -10.22
N ALA A 170 -19.07 5.54 -10.88
CA ALA A 170 -18.99 5.49 -12.33
C ALA A 170 -18.25 4.21 -12.68
N PHE A 171 -18.99 3.22 -13.18
CA PHE A 171 -18.50 1.86 -13.49
C PHE A 171 -17.22 1.89 -14.33
N SER A 172 -17.04 2.95 -15.15
CA SER A 172 -15.85 3.18 -15.96
C SER A 172 -14.61 3.45 -15.11
N VAL A 173 -14.70 4.28 -14.08
CA VAL A 173 -13.56 4.64 -13.20
C VAL A 173 -13.11 3.43 -12.39
N PHE A 174 -14.07 2.65 -11.89
CA PHE A 174 -13.79 1.43 -11.16
C PHE A 174 -13.10 0.38 -12.04
N ARG A 175 -13.54 0.22 -13.28
CA ARG A 175 -12.94 -0.72 -14.23
C ARG A 175 -11.49 -0.35 -14.57
N GLU A 176 -11.20 0.93 -14.84
CA GLU A 176 -9.83 1.40 -15.10
C GLU A 176 -8.92 1.22 -13.89
N ALA A 177 -9.39 1.61 -12.70
CA ALA A 177 -8.65 1.42 -11.46
C ALA A 177 -8.33 -0.06 -11.22
N LEU A 178 -9.31 -0.94 -11.41
CA LEU A 178 -9.16 -2.38 -11.20
C LEU A 178 -8.17 -2.99 -12.20
N ALA A 179 -8.20 -2.56 -13.46
CA ALA A 179 -7.24 -3.01 -14.47
C ALA A 179 -5.80 -2.63 -14.09
N ILE A 180 -5.57 -1.39 -13.66
CA ILE A 180 -4.24 -0.93 -13.24
C ILE A 180 -3.78 -1.65 -11.97
N ILE A 181 -4.66 -1.88 -11.00
CA ILE A 181 -4.37 -2.64 -9.77
C ILE A 181 -3.96 -4.07 -10.13
N LEU A 182 -4.67 -4.74 -11.04
CA LEU A 182 -4.34 -6.09 -11.50
C LEU A 182 -3.00 -6.14 -12.24
N ILE A 183 -2.71 -5.17 -13.11
CA ILE A 183 -1.42 -5.08 -13.80
C ILE A 183 -0.29 -4.92 -12.78
N ASN A 184 -0.44 -4.03 -11.80
CA ASN A 184 0.55 -3.86 -10.72
C ASN A 184 0.71 -5.16 -9.91
N ALA A 185 -0.38 -5.86 -9.59
CA ALA A 185 -0.33 -7.13 -8.89
C ALA A 185 0.48 -8.18 -9.65
N ILE A 186 0.25 -8.30 -10.96
CA ILE A 186 0.98 -9.26 -11.82
C ILE A 186 2.48 -8.90 -11.88
N ILE A 187 2.80 -7.62 -12.07
CA ILE A 187 4.19 -7.16 -12.16
C ILE A 187 4.91 -7.41 -10.84
N ILE A 188 4.34 -7.00 -9.71
CA ILE A 188 4.95 -7.13 -8.39
C ILE A 188 5.11 -8.61 -8.02
N THR A 189 4.11 -9.44 -8.28
CA THR A 189 4.19 -10.89 -8.04
C THR A 189 5.25 -11.54 -8.92
N GLY A 190 5.35 -11.16 -10.19
CA GLY A 190 6.40 -11.62 -11.10
C GLY A 190 7.79 -11.26 -10.62
N VAL A 191 7.98 -10.01 -10.20
CA VAL A 191 9.23 -9.51 -9.61
C VAL A 191 9.57 -10.30 -8.33
N TYR A 192 8.60 -10.51 -7.43
CA TYR A 192 8.79 -11.30 -6.22
C TYR A 192 9.29 -12.72 -6.52
N VAL A 193 8.64 -13.43 -7.43
CA VAL A 193 9.03 -14.81 -7.80
C VAL A 193 10.43 -14.87 -8.39
N VAL A 194 10.79 -13.91 -9.26
CA VAL A 194 12.13 -13.84 -9.87
C VAL A 194 13.20 -13.57 -8.82
N ILE A 195 12.96 -12.61 -7.94
CA ILE A 195 13.91 -12.24 -6.88
C ILE A 195 14.09 -13.39 -5.89
N TYR A 196 12.98 -13.99 -5.45
CA TYR A 196 13.03 -15.13 -4.53
C TYR A 196 13.83 -16.31 -5.09
N LYS A 197 13.68 -16.60 -6.39
CA LYS A 197 14.47 -17.67 -7.05
C LYS A 197 15.96 -17.33 -7.17
N ARG A 198 16.32 -16.05 -7.31
CA ARG A 198 17.73 -15.65 -7.49
C ARG A 198 18.47 -15.47 -6.17
N LYS A 199 17.86 -14.80 -5.21
CA LYS A 199 18.50 -14.42 -3.93
C LYS A 199 18.09 -15.28 -2.73
N GLY A 200 17.01 -16.02 -2.85
CA GLY A 200 16.58 -16.95 -1.79
C GLY A 200 17.41 -18.23 -1.76
N LEU A 201 18.26 -18.48 -2.75
CA LEU A 201 19.16 -19.65 -2.83
C LEU A 201 20.62 -19.31 -2.47
N GLU A 202 20.96 -18.02 -2.28
CA GLU A 202 22.24 -17.54 -1.76
C GLU A 202 22.18 -17.33 -0.23
#